data_05259ccc26d1deb0d9aa2ea6033d955b
#
_entry.id   05259ccc26d1deb0d9aa2ea6033d955b
#
_cell.length_a   1.000
_cell.length_b   1.000
_cell.length_c   1.000
_cell.angle_alpha   90.00
_cell.angle_beta   90.00
_cell.angle_gamma   90.00
#
_symmetry.space_group_name_H-M   'P 1'
#
loop_
_entity.id
_entity.type
_entity.pdbx_description
1 polymer ?
#
loop_
_entity_poly.entity_id
_entity_poly.type
_entity_poly.pdbx_seq_one_letter_code
_entity_poly.pdbx_strand_id
1 'polypeptide(L)'
;MKRLQGLALLLAAALTAPAHAEGRTIPLPAPSSGASAEVFFSPGAETDRAIAHAVGEARRRVWIAGYFFTSATLAKAVDQAHARGLDVRVLLDSSQATLRYSSATYFHNQGVPLWINARYPVMHHKFVLIDADTVGFGSMNFTRAGAQQNAENFNLFRRWPQLAATYAEEFERLQQESERYRPGMHFDKTSGGEDRP
;
A
#
# COMPACT_ATOMS: atom_id res chain seq x y z
N MET A 1 -44.20 49.73 -4.93
CA MET A 1 -42.81 49.51 -4.46
C MET A 1 -42.81 48.16 -3.72
N LYS A 2 -42.41 47.09 -4.41
CA LYS A 2 -42.30 45.72 -3.84
C LYS A 2 -40.83 45.43 -3.58
N ARG A 3 -40.45 45.24 -2.28
CA ARG A 3 -39.09 44.84 -1.88
C ARG A 3 -38.94 43.33 -2.08
N LEU A 4 -38.05 42.92 -2.97
CA LEU A 4 -37.56 41.53 -3.02
C LEU A 4 -36.57 41.29 -1.88
N GLN A 5 -36.93 40.41 -0.98
CA GLN A 5 -35.98 39.86 0.00
C GLN A 5 -35.26 38.68 -0.65
N GLY A 6 -33.98 38.87 -0.90
CA GLY A 6 -33.10 37.78 -1.35
C GLY A 6 -32.77 36.85 -0.21
N LEU A 7 -33.17 35.60 -0.32
CA LEU A 7 -32.83 34.51 0.61
C LEU A 7 -31.43 33.99 0.22
N ALA A 8 -30.40 34.33 0.98
CA ALA A 8 -29.07 33.78 0.81
C ALA A 8 -29.03 32.37 1.43
N LEU A 9 -28.95 31.36 0.60
CA LEU A 9 -28.75 29.96 1.02
C LEU A 9 -27.27 29.77 1.40
N LEU A 10 -26.96 29.76 2.69
CA LEU A 10 -25.65 29.38 3.20
C LEU A 10 -25.51 27.86 3.08
N LEU A 11 -24.74 27.40 2.07
CA LEU A 11 -24.34 26.02 1.97
C LEU A 11 -23.24 25.75 3.00
N ALA A 12 -23.59 25.19 4.15
CA ALA A 12 -22.62 24.69 5.12
C ALA A 12 -21.99 23.43 4.56
N ALA A 13 -20.76 23.52 4.06
CA ALA A 13 -19.94 22.37 3.76
C ALA A 13 -19.58 21.68 5.09
N ALA A 14 -20.24 20.58 5.38
CA ALA A 14 -19.84 19.71 6.49
C ALA A 14 -18.46 19.14 6.16
N LEU A 15 -17.41 19.64 6.83
CA LEU A 15 -16.12 18.94 6.89
C LEU A 15 -16.38 17.61 7.63
N THR A 16 -16.58 16.55 6.87
CA THR A 16 -16.53 15.19 7.44
C THR A 16 -15.08 14.92 7.80
N ALA A 17 -14.80 14.84 9.12
CA ALA A 17 -13.53 14.32 9.60
C ALA A 17 -13.28 12.94 8.93
N PRO A 18 -12.01 12.60 8.57
CA PRO A 18 -11.73 11.29 8.03
C PRO A 18 -12.18 10.25 9.05
N ALA A 19 -13.12 9.40 8.64
CA ALA A 19 -13.58 8.30 9.47
C ALA A 19 -12.35 7.43 9.77
N HIS A 20 -11.94 7.37 11.04
CA HIS A 20 -10.98 6.36 11.46
C HIS A 20 -11.55 5.00 11.06
N ALA A 21 -10.74 4.20 10.37
CA ALA A 21 -11.19 2.90 9.91
C ALA A 21 -11.57 2.05 11.13
N GLU A 22 -12.87 1.85 11.34
CA GLU A 22 -13.36 0.92 12.36
C GLU A 22 -12.96 -0.49 11.99
N GLY A 23 -12.64 -1.31 13.00
CA GLY A 23 -12.32 -2.72 12.79
C GLY A 23 -13.48 -3.43 12.07
N ARG A 24 -13.18 -4.19 11.02
CA ARG A 24 -14.19 -4.93 10.23
C ARG A 24 -14.05 -6.43 10.46
N THR A 25 -15.17 -7.10 10.68
CA THR A 25 -15.22 -8.55 10.62
C THR A 25 -15.46 -9.00 9.18
N ILE A 26 -14.54 -9.78 8.64
CA ILE A 26 -14.62 -10.33 7.29
C ILE A 26 -14.93 -11.83 7.41
N PRO A 27 -16.02 -12.32 6.85
CA PRO A 27 -16.37 -13.72 6.93
C PRO A 27 -15.33 -14.59 6.20
N LEU A 28 -15.04 -15.76 6.74
CA LEU A 28 -14.20 -16.74 6.07
C LEU A 28 -14.85 -17.18 4.75
N PRO A 29 -14.06 -17.43 3.70
CA PRO A 29 -14.57 -17.95 2.44
C PRO A 29 -15.22 -19.32 2.63
N ALA A 30 -16.23 -19.64 1.82
CA ALA A 30 -16.79 -20.97 1.80
C ALA A 30 -15.72 -22.02 1.45
N PRO A 31 -15.73 -23.21 2.03
CA PRO A 31 -14.74 -24.28 1.73
C PRO A 31 -14.65 -24.60 0.23
N SER A 32 -15.78 -24.53 -0.49
CA SER A 32 -15.85 -24.76 -1.94
C SER A 32 -15.24 -23.66 -2.81
N SER A 33 -14.87 -22.51 -2.24
CA SER A 33 -14.31 -21.36 -2.99
C SER A 33 -12.90 -21.63 -3.54
N GLY A 34 -12.20 -22.64 -3.01
CA GLY A 34 -10.79 -22.89 -3.27
C GLY A 34 -9.86 -21.81 -2.68
N ALA A 35 -10.35 -21.02 -1.71
CA ALA A 35 -9.53 -20.07 -0.99
C ALA A 35 -8.41 -20.78 -0.21
N SER A 36 -7.26 -20.15 -0.14
CA SER A 36 -6.09 -20.68 0.58
C SER A 36 -5.34 -19.58 1.31
N ALA A 37 -4.64 -19.96 2.37
CA ALA A 37 -3.67 -19.15 3.05
C ALA A 37 -2.31 -19.86 3.00
N GLU A 38 -1.30 -19.14 2.49
CA GLU A 38 0.09 -19.58 2.53
C GLU A 38 0.80 -18.76 3.60
N VAL A 39 1.56 -19.42 4.49
CA VAL A 39 2.23 -18.79 5.63
C VAL A 39 3.73 -18.97 5.47
N PHE A 40 4.47 -17.87 5.53
CA PHE A 40 5.91 -17.85 5.39
C PHE A 40 6.54 -17.24 6.63
N PHE A 41 7.63 -17.84 7.09
CA PHE A 41 8.46 -17.30 8.18
C PHE A 41 9.89 -17.08 7.67
N SER A 42 10.47 -15.93 7.97
CA SER A 42 11.88 -15.63 7.72
C SER A 42 12.69 -15.86 9.03
N PRO A 43 13.98 -16.19 8.90
CA PRO A 43 14.69 -16.61 7.71
C PRO A 43 14.32 -18.04 7.31
N GLY A 44 14.46 -18.36 6.03
CA GLY A 44 14.37 -19.74 5.53
C GLY A 44 13.28 -20.04 4.51
N ALA A 45 12.16 -19.30 4.50
CA ALA A 45 11.03 -19.56 3.60
C ALA A 45 11.12 -18.88 2.22
N GLU A 46 12.25 -18.25 1.87
CA GLU A 46 12.40 -17.50 0.61
C GLU A 46 11.21 -16.57 0.31
N THR A 47 10.71 -15.90 1.33
CA THR A 47 9.44 -15.15 1.32
C THR A 47 9.38 -14.11 0.21
N ASP A 48 10.48 -13.41 -0.10
CA ASP A 48 10.54 -12.43 -1.18
C ASP A 48 10.35 -13.10 -2.56
N ARG A 49 10.84 -14.32 -2.76
CA ARG A 49 10.61 -15.09 -3.99
C ARG A 49 9.15 -15.55 -4.11
N ALA A 50 8.54 -15.98 -3.01
CA ALA A 50 7.14 -16.37 -3.01
C ALA A 50 6.23 -15.18 -3.37
N ILE A 51 6.48 -13.99 -2.79
CA ILE A 51 5.77 -12.76 -3.16
C ILE A 51 6.04 -12.39 -4.62
N ALA A 52 7.29 -12.44 -5.08
CA ALA A 52 7.65 -12.14 -6.46
C ALA A 52 6.96 -13.10 -7.45
N HIS A 53 6.85 -14.38 -7.11
CA HIS A 53 6.12 -15.37 -7.90
C HIS A 53 4.64 -15.00 -7.99
N ALA A 54 3.99 -14.70 -6.86
CA ALA A 54 2.59 -14.30 -6.84
C ALA A 54 2.34 -13.01 -7.68
N VAL A 55 3.24 -12.02 -7.61
CA VAL A 55 3.21 -10.82 -8.47
C VAL A 55 3.38 -11.20 -9.95
N GLY A 56 4.21 -12.20 -10.24
CA GLY A 56 4.40 -12.73 -11.60
C GLY A 56 3.13 -13.36 -12.20
N GLU A 57 2.28 -13.95 -11.38
CA GLU A 57 0.99 -14.53 -11.76
C GLU A 57 -0.14 -13.52 -11.97
N ALA A 58 0.05 -12.26 -11.54
CA ALA A 58 -0.94 -11.19 -11.66
C ALA A 58 -1.37 -10.98 -13.10
N ARG A 59 -2.67 -10.72 -13.30
CA ARG A 59 -3.30 -10.56 -14.62
C ARG A 59 -3.90 -9.18 -14.87
N ARG A 60 -4.18 -8.40 -13.81
CA ARG A 60 -4.86 -7.11 -13.91
C ARG A 60 -4.19 -6.01 -13.12
N ARG A 61 -3.86 -6.27 -11.84
CA ARG A 61 -3.27 -5.23 -10.98
C ARG A 61 -2.30 -5.80 -9.96
N VAL A 62 -1.35 -4.95 -9.56
CA VAL A 62 -0.45 -5.15 -8.41
C VAL A 62 -0.34 -3.83 -7.65
N TRP A 63 -0.88 -3.76 -6.43
CA TRP A 63 -0.75 -2.60 -5.57
C TRP A 63 0.03 -2.96 -4.32
N ILE A 64 1.01 -2.16 -3.96
CA ILE A 64 1.92 -2.44 -2.83
C ILE A 64 2.00 -1.23 -1.91
N ALA A 65 1.73 -1.42 -0.63
CA ALA A 65 2.04 -0.45 0.42
C ALA A 65 3.18 -0.99 1.29
N GLY A 66 4.27 -0.22 1.40
CA GLY A 66 5.48 -0.66 2.10
C GLY A 66 6.14 0.43 2.92
N TYR A 67 6.57 0.08 4.15
CA TYR A 67 7.39 0.96 4.96
C TYR A 67 8.80 1.04 4.36
N PHE A 68 9.57 -0.05 4.36
CA PHE A 68 10.86 -0.17 3.65
C PHE A 68 10.74 -1.05 2.43
N PHE A 69 11.24 -0.56 1.29
CA PHE A 69 11.28 -1.32 0.06
C PHE A 69 12.66 -1.20 -0.59
N THR A 70 13.49 -2.22 -0.39
CA THR A 70 14.86 -2.29 -0.92
C THR A 70 15.18 -3.65 -1.57
N SER A 71 14.23 -4.60 -1.59
CA SER A 71 14.40 -5.90 -2.23
C SER A 71 14.46 -5.76 -3.75
N ALA A 72 15.61 -6.06 -4.35
CA ALA A 72 15.76 -6.07 -5.81
C ALA A 72 14.89 -7.15 -6.47
N THR A 73 14.69 -8.29 -5.81
CA THR A 73 13.80 -9.38 -6.29
C THR A 73 12.38 -8.88 -6.46
N LEU A 74 11.83 -8.23 -5.43
CA LEU A 74 10.46 -7.71 -5.47
C LEU A 74 10.35 -6.51 -6.40
N ALA A 75 11.33 -5.60 -6.40
CA ALA A 75 11.33 -4.44 -7.30
C ALA A 75 11.28 -4.86 -8.77
N LYS A 76 12.08 -5.88 -9.15
CA LYS A 76 12.06 -6.44 -10.50
C LYS A 76 10.71 -7.10 -10.85
N ALA A 77 10.09 -7.82 -9.92
CA ALA A 77 8.80 -8.45 -10.17
C ALA A 77 7.69 -7.39 -10.40
N VAL A 78 7.71 -6.29 -9.62
CA VAL A 78 6.80 -5.15 -9.77
C VAL A 78 7.00 -4.44 -11.12
N ASP A 79 8.24 -4.18 -11.49
CA ASP A 79 8.60 -3.60 -12.79
C ASP A 79 8.13 -4.48 -13.96
N GLN A 80 8.35 -5.78 -13.89
CA GLN A 80 7.85 -6.72 -14.89
C GLN A 80 6.32 -6.74 -14.99
N ALA A 81 5.60 -6.61 -13.86
CA ALA A 81 4.15 -6.47 -13.87
C ALA A 81 3.72 -5.18 -14.58
N HIS A 82 4.41 -4.07 -14.31
CA HIS A 82 4.19 -2.80 -15.00
C HIS A 82 4.47 -2.89 -16.51
N ALA A 83 5.58 -3.50 -16.90
CA ALA A 83 5.94 -3.72 -18.31
C ALA A 83 4.91 -4.60 -19.07
N ARG A 84 4.19 -5.48 -18.36
CA ARG A 84 3.04 -6.23 -18.93
C ARG A 84 1.78 -5.39 -19.11
N GLY A 85 1.78 -4.12 -18.70
CA GLY A 85 0.64 -3.21 -18.81
C GLY A 85 -0.42 -3.36 -17.71
N LEU A 86 -0.08 -3.98 -16.58
CA LEU A 86 -0.99 -4.11 -15.44
C LEU A 86 -1.15 -2.77 -14.72
N ASP A 87 -2.28 -2.57 -14.00
CA ASP A 87 -2.44 -1.45 -13.06
C ASP A 87 -1.53 -1.66 -11.86
N VAL A 88 -0.30 -1.13 -11.96
CA VAL A 88 0.69 -1.20 -10.87
C VAL A 88 0.72 0.12 -10.12
N ARG A 89 0.60 0.03 -8.78
CA ARG A 89 0.71 1.19 -7.89
C ARG A 89 1.57 0.83 -6.69
N VAL A 90 2.54 1.68 -6.40
CA VAL A 90 3.41 1.55 -5.22
C VAL A 90 3.19 2.74 -4.31
N LEU A 91 3.06 2.49 -3.01
CA LEU A 91 2.90 3.51 -1.98
C LEU A 91 3.90 3.24 -0.87
N LEU A 92 4.77 4.20 -0.61
CA LEU A 92 5.87 4.07 0.36
C LEU A 92 5.81 5.15 1.44
N ASP A 93 6.41 4.86 2.58
CA ASP A 93 6.63 5.85 3.65
C ASP A 93 7.54 7.00 3.18
N SER A 94 7.39 8.16 3.79
CA SER A 94 8.18 9.36 3.49
C SER A 94 9.70 9.17 3.64
N SER A 95 10.14 8.27 4.53
CA SER A 95 11.57 7.93 4.66
C SER A 95 12.16 7.34 3.38
N GLN A 96 11.34 6.75 2.52
CA GLN A 96 11.80 6.12 1.28
C GLN A 96 12.11 7.14 0.18
N ALA A 97 11.66 8.38 0.30
CA ALA A 97 11.93 9.44 -0.68
C ALA A 97 13.42 9.82 -0.72
N THR A 98 14.10 9.76 0.43
CA THR A 98 15.51 10.20 0.58
C THR A 98 16.48 9.06 0.88
N LEU A 99 15.98 7.85 1.18
CA LEU A 99 16.84 6.73 1.52
C LEU A 99 17.66 6.27 0.29
N ARG A 100 18.99 6.26 0.41
CA ARG A 100 19.94 5.99 -0.68
C ARG A 100 19.67 4.69 -1.45
N TYR A 101 19.24 3.65 -0.75
CA TYR A 101 18.99 2.32 -1.35
C TYR A 101 17.51 1.97 -1.45
N SER A 102 16.62 2.96 -1.31
CA SER A 102 15.20 2.77 -1.55
C SER A 102 14.95 2.40 -3.02
N SER A 103 13.95 1.55 -3.26
CA SER A 103 13.48 1.26 -4.62
C SER A 103 12.71 2.43 -5.26
N ALA A 104 12.50 3.55 -4.56
CA ALA A 104 11.72 4.68 -5.06
C ALA A 104 12.29 5.26 -6.36
N THR A 105 13.61 5.53 -6.39
CA THR A 105 14.30 6.01 -7.60
C THR A 105 14.25 4.99 -8.72
N TYR A 106 14.41 3.70 -8.40
CA TYR A 106 14.29 2.64 -9.39
C TYR A 106 12.89 2.62 -10.03
N PHE A 107 11.84 2.58 -9.23
CA PHE A 107 10.46 2.61 -9.73
C PHE A 107 10.17 3.84 -10.58
N HIS A 108 10.63 5.01 -10.13
CA HIS A 108 10.49 6.24 -10.91
C HIS A 108 11.13 6.14 -12.30
N ASN A 109 12.36 5.63 -12.37
CA ASN A 109 13.11 5.49 -13.63
C ASN A 109 12.47 4.46 -14.57
N GLN A 110 11.79 3.45 -14.03
CA GLN A 110 11.02 2.48 -14.81
C GLN A 110 9.60 2.95 -15.16
N GLY A 111 9.21 4.15 -14.73
CA GLY A 111 7.88 4.69 -14.98
C GLY A 111 6.78 4.08 -14.12
N VAL A 112 7.13 3.24 -13.14
CA VAL A 112 6.16 2.62 -12.21
C VAL A 112 5.47 3.71 -11.39
N PRO A 113 4.13 3.73 -11.35
CA PRO A 113 3.37 4.66 -10.54
C PRO A 113 3.69 4.55 -9.05
N LEU A 114 4.27 5.61 -8.46
CA LEU A 114 4.74 5.63 -7.08
C LEU A 114 4.24 6.86 -6.32
N TRP A 115 3.74 6.66 -5.10
CA TRP A 115 3.33 7.69 -4.15
C TRP A 115 4.12 7.59 -2.85
N ILE A 116 4.29 8.72 -2.20
CA ILE A 116 4.94 8.84 -0.89
C ILE A 116 3.92 9.38 0.12
N ASN A 117 3.75 8.63 1.21
CA ASN A 117 2.89 9.04 2.30
C ASN A 117 3.72 9.70 3.41
N ALA A 118 3.43 10.97 3.68
CA ALA A 118 3.99 11.74 4.78
C ALA A 118 2.93 12.17 5.80
N ARG A 119 1.68 11.70 5.64
CA ARG A 119 0.56 12.05 6.51
C ARG A 119 0.75 11.53 7.94
N TYR A 120 1.39 10.38 8.09
CA TYR A 120 1.63 9.74 9.39
C TYR A 120 3.09 9.89 9.80
N PRO A 121 3.40 9.87 11.10
CA PRO A 121 4.79 9.78 11.57
C PRO A 121 5.52 8.59 10.94
N VAL A 122 4.82 7.48 10.75
CA VAL A 122 5.28 6.31 10.01
C VAL A 122 4.09 5.65 9.31
N MET A 123 4.13 5.54 7.99
CA MET A 123 3.24 4.66 7.22
C MET A 123 3.81 3.25 7.24
N HIS A 124 3.42 2.44 8.25
CA HIS A 124 4.11 1.20 8.61
C HIS A 124 3.50 -0.07 7.98
N HIS A 125 2.67 0.07 6.97
CA HIS A 125 2.07 -1.09 6.27
C HIS A 125 3.11 -1.90 5.49
N LYS A 126 2.84 -3.20 5.34
CA LYS A 126 3.56 -4.14 4.49
C LYS A 126 2.52 -5.07 3.90
N PHE A 127 1.89 -4.65 2.80
CA PHE A 127 0.95 -5.50 2.10
C PHE A 127 1.05 -5.38 0.58
N VAL A 128 0.65 -6.43 -0.09
CA VAL A 128 0.53 -6.50 -1.54
C VAL A 128 -0.87 -6.98 -1.92
N LEU A 129 -1.49 -6.30 -2.86
CA LEU A 129 -2.74 -6.68 -3.50
C LEU A 129 -2.45 -7.18 -4.91
N ILE A 130 -2.98 -8.34 -5.24
CA ILE A 130 -2.83 -8.95 -6.55
C ILE A 130 -4.22 -9.26 -7.08
N ASP A 131 -4.55 -8.71 -8.21
CA ASP A 131 -5.87 -8.79 -8.83
C ASP A 131 -6.99 -8.36 -7.86
N ALA A 132 -8.16 -9.00 -7.91
CA ALA A 132 -9.30 -8.62 -7.10
C ALA A 132 -9.51 -9.52 -5.86
N ASP A 133 -8.71 -10.57 -5.70
CA ASP A 133 -9.02 -11.64 -4.75
C ASP A 133 -7.81 -12.16 -3.95
N THR A 134 -6.64 -11.57 -4.14
CA THR A 134 -5.42 -12.00 -3.46
C THR A 134 -4.79 -10.85 -2.71
N VAL A 135 -4.47 -11.07 -1.44
CA VAL A 135 -3.75 -10.10 -0.59
C VAL A 135 -2.70 -10.82 0.25
N GLY A 136 -1.51 -10.23 0.31
CA GLY A 136 -0.45 -10.69 1.21
C GLY A 136 -0.05 -9.59 2.18
N PHE A 137 0.17 -9.95 3.45
CA PHE A 137 0.62 -9.03 4.49
C PHE A 137 1.30 -9.75 5.64
N GLY A 138 2.09 -8.99 6.41
CA GLY A 138 2.78 -9.50 7.60
C GLY A 138 3.66 -8.47 8.26
N SER A 139 4.61 -8.94 9.08
CA SER A 139 5.60 -8.08 9.72
C SER A 139 6.75 -7.72 8.78
N MET A 140 7.02 -8.54 7.76
CA MET A 140 8.19 -8.46 6.88
C MET A 140 8.20 -7.17 6.05
N ASN A 141 9.21 -6.32 6.26
CA ASN A 141 9.52 -5.27 5.31
C ASN A 141 9.99 -5.87 3.98
N PHE A 142 9.72 -5.21 2.87
CA PHE A 142 10.14 -5.65 1.53
C PHE A 142 11.63 -5.40 1.30
N THR A 143 12.46 -6.00 2.17
CA THR A 143 13.91 -5.86 2.18
C THR A 143 14.58 -7.23 2.18
N ARG A 144 15.86 -7.27 1.77
CA ARG A 144 16.65 -8.50 1.89
C ARG A 144 16.76 -8.98 3.34
N ALA A 145 16.97 -8.04 4.28
CA ALA A 145 17.05 -8.39 5.70
C ALA A 145 15.74 -9.00 6.20
N GLY A 146 14.58 -8.40 5.84
CA GLY A 146 13.27 -8.95 6.18
C GLY A 146 13.06 -10.36 5.64
N ALA A 147 13.44 -10.62 4.39
CA ALA A 147 13.24 -11.92 3.77
C ALA A 147 14.23 -13.01 4.23
N GLN A 148 15.47 -12.64 4.62
CA GLN A 148 16.57 -13.62 4.76
C GLN A 148 17.28 -13.61 6.11
N GLN A 149 17.06 -12.62 6.98
CA GLN A 149 17.85 -12.43 8.20
C GLN A 149 16.97 -12.24 9.45
N ASN A 150 15.93 -11.43 9.36
CA ASN A 150 15.06 -11.15 10.50
C ASN A 150 14.07 -12.30 10.75
N ALA A 151 13.63 -12.44 12.01
CA ALA A 151 12.47 -13.27 12.33
C ALA A 151 11.19 -12.50 11.97
N GLU A 152 10.58 -12.85 10.85
CA GLU A 152 9.39 -12.19 10.30
C GLU A 152 8.34 -13.21 9.88
N ASN A 153 7.11 -12.73 9.72
CA ASN A 153 6.06 -13.49 9.06
C ASN A 153 5.54 -12.75 7.81
N PHE A 154 5.01 -13.52 6.88
CA PHE A 154 4.22 -13.02 5.77
C PHE A 154 3.16 -14.05 5.42
N ASN A 155 1.93 -13.60 5.18
CA ASN A 155 0.81 -14.47 4.85
C ASN A 155 0.25 -14.04 3.50
N LEU A 156 -0.04 -15.00 2.62
CA LEU A 156 -0.65 -14.75 1.33
C LEU A 156 -1.99 -15.46 1.27
N PHE A 157 -3.06 -14.69 1.19
CA PHE A 157 -4.44 -15.16 1.10
C PHE A 157 -4.91 -15.07 -0.34
N ARG A 158 -5.27 -16.20 -0.92
CA ARG A 158 -5.72 -16.30 -2.32
C ARG A 158 -7.20 -16.62 -2.38
N ARG A 159 -7.87 -16.11 -3.41
CA ARG A 159 -9.30 -16.29 -3.67
C ARG A 159 -10.19 -15.85 -2.51
N TRP A 160 -9.81 -14.75 -1.87
CA TRP A 160 -10.58 -14.11 -0.81
C TRP A 160 -10.91 -12.65 -1.18
N PRO A 161 -11.89 -12.42 -2.09
CA PRO A 161 -12.15 -11.09 -2.64
C PRO A 161 -12.61 -10.07 -1.60
N GLN A 162 -13.35 -10.48 -0.56
CA GLN A 162 -13.80 -9.56 0.49
C GLN A 162 -12.61 -9.02 1.30
N LEU A 163 -11.63 -9.87 1.63
CA LEU A 163 -10.41 -9.43 2.31
C LEU A 163 -9.59 -8.52 1.40
N ALA A 164 -9.39 -8.90 0.14
CA ALA A 164 -8.65 -8.10 -0.83
C ALA A 164 -9.32 -6.73 -1.07
N ALA A 165 -10.66 -6.67 -1.12
CA ALA A 165 -11.40 -5.42 -1.26
C ALA A 165 -11.18 -4.48 -0.07
N THR A 166 -11.19 -4.99 1.17
CA THR A 166 -10.92 -4.18 2.37
C THR A 166 -9.52 -3.55 2.34
N TYR A 167 -8.51 -4.30 1.90
CA TYR A 167 -7.16 -3.75 1.75
C TYR A 167 -7.05 -2.79 0.55
N ALA A 168 -7.85 -2.99 -0.49
CA ALA A 168 -7.89 -2.06 -1.62
C ALA A 168 -8.48 -0.69 -1.22
N GLU A 169 -9.56 -0.67 -0.43
CA GLU A 169 -10.12 0.56 0.14
C GLU A 169 -9.08 1.31 1.00
N GLU A 170 -8.34 0.59 1.84
CA GLU A 170 -7.27 1.19 2.64
C GLU A 170 -6.13 1.73 1.77
N PHE A 171 -5.72 1.00 0.72
CA PHE A 171 -4.71 1.48 -0.22
C PHE A 171 -5.14 2.78 -0.89
N GLU A 172 -6.38 2.84 -1.40
CA GLU A 172 -6.91 4.01 -2.06
C GLU A 172 -7.02 5.21 -1.12
N ARG A 173 -7.45 4.99 0.13
CA ARG A 173 -7.47 6.03 1.15
C ARG A 173 -6.07 6.60 1.41
N LEU A 174 -5.08 5.73 1.63
CA LEU A 174 -3.69 6.15 1.82
C LEU A 174 -3.11 6.85 0.59
N GLN A 175 -3.46 6.39 -0.61
CA GLN A 175 -3.02 7.00 -1.86
C GLN A 175 -3.57 8.43 -2.01
N GLN A 176 -4.84 8.67 -1.63
CA GLN A 176 -5.44 10.01 -1.65
C GLN A 176 -4.74 10.98 -0.69
N GLU A 177 -4.16 10.47 0.40
CA GLU A 177 -3.40 11.22 1.40
C GLU A 177 -1.90 11.33 1.07
N SER A 178 -1.49 10.91 -0.14
CA SER A 178 -0.08 10.78 -0.54
C SER A 178 0.25 11.64 -1.74
N GLU A 179 1.52 12.01 -1.87
CA GLU A 179 2.02 12.76 -3.01
C GLU A 179 2.66 11.84 -4.05
N ARG A 180 2.46 12.14 -5.32
CA ARG A 180 3.17 11.46 -6.41
C ARG A 180 4.67 11.67 -6.25
N TYR A 181 5.46 10.59 -6.24
CA TYR A 181 6.91 10.68 -6.09
C TYR A 181 7.56 11.45 -7.23
N ARG A 182 8.50 12.31 -6.87
CA ARG A 182 9.43 13.01 -7.76
C ARG A 182 10.82 12.97 -7.14
N PRO A 183 11.89 12.77 -7.91
CA PRO A 183 13.24 12.83 -7.38
C PRO A 183 13.51 14.15 -6.66
N GLY A 184 14.19 14.09 -5.53
CA GLY A 184 14.49 15.26 -4.71
C GLY A 184 13.40 15.70 -3.74
N MET A 185 12.30 14.94 -3.61
CA MET A 185 11.31 15.21 -2.55
C MET A 185 11.93 15.03 -1.18
N HIS A 186 11.62 15.99 -0.31
CA HIS A 186 11.97 15.96 1.11
C HIS A 186 10.71 16.21 1.93
N PHE A 187 10.53 15.45 2.99
CA PHE A 187 9.43 15.61 3.93
C PHE A 187 10.02 15.97 5.30
N ASP A 188 9.67 17.13 5.81
CA ASP A 188 10.04 17.52 7.17
C ASP A 188 9.11 16.79 8.16
N LYS A 189 9.66 15.79 8.87
CA LYS A 189 8.91 15.05 9.90
C LYS A 189 8.73 15.84 11.19
N THR A 190 9.30 17.06 11.29
CA THR A 190 9.24 17.88 12.51
C THR A 190 7.96 18.69 12.64
N SER A 191 7.19 18.86 11.56
CA SER A 191 5.96 19.68 11.57
C SER A 191 4.68 18.96 12.04
N GLY A 192 4.77 17.70 12.45
CA GLY A 192 3.63 16.88 12.91
C GLY A 192 3.46 16.79 14.44
N GLY A 193 4.11 17.65 15.24
CA GLY A 193 4.26 17.50 16.69
C GLY A 193 3.53 18.50 17.59
N GLU A 194 2.66 19.36 17.07
CA GLU A 194 2.03 20.40 17.90
C GLU A 194 0.49 20.35 17.92
N ASP A 195 -0.12 19.18 17.97
CA ASP A 195 -1.52 19.06 18.42
C ASP A 195 -1.80 17.63 18.86
N ARG A 196 -1.36 17.31 20.08
CA ARG A 196 -1.90 16.15 20.81
C ARG A 196 -2.54 16.65 22.08
N PRO A 197 -3.83 16.35 22.31
CA PRO A 197 -4.45 16.50 23.62
C PRO A 197 -3.91 15.49 24.62
#